data_13e1755ae4372d507a4b8f9ea3de3d4b
#
_entry.id   13e1755ae4372d507a4b8f9ea3de3d4b
#
_cell.length_a   1.000
_cell.length_b   1.000
_cell.length_c   1.000
_cell.angle_alpha   90.00
_cell.angle_beta   90.00
_cell.angle_gamma   90.00
#
_symmetry.space_group_name_H-M   'P 1'
#
loop_
_entity.id
_entity.type
_entity.pdbx_description
1 polymer ?
#
loop_
_entity_poly.entity_id
_entity_poly.type
_entity_poly.pdbx_seq_one_letter_code
_entity_poly.pdbx_strand_id
1 'polypeptide(L)'
;MGLFSKFNAVAGALVLAATTAGATELKLADFQPPTHFVVDKVYKPFQDAVSSGTGGAVTVRLYMGGELGPGPVEQYNRAVDGVADFAISLPGYTASNFPLTLTAELPGVINTETGTEDIWSHIDLFADEYRRVQLVSLWSSAPNVLYTRDVAVRSPADVQGLNIRVPSRNAGLQVEAWGGNPVSMPVTEIYNAMQTGVIDGAMIDTTATRAFRLGEVAKHLTLGFDATNSPFFIVMNRDAFGGLSDKNQAAVLEAGREASTLANQTQLRVAEGGVAAFEEMGGEVIRLTGEEAAAFNALSAPIVDKVVAEVGGNAADIVKALRGE
;
A
#
# COMPACT_ATOMS: atom_id res chain seq x y z
N MET A 1 -64.75 36.95 -54.98
CA MET A 1 -63.75 35.92 -55.37
C MET A 1 -62.51 36.21 -54.54
N GLY A 2 -62.33 35.53 -53.41
CA GLY A 2 -61.24 35.75 -52.51
C GLY A 2 -60.49 34.43 -52.27
N LEU A 3 -59.19 34.41 -52.63
CA LEU A 3 -58.28 33.30 -52.34
C LEU A 3 -57.78 33.44 -50.93
N PHE A 4 -58.08 32.42 -50.05
CA PHE A 4 -57.43 32.27 -48.80
C PHE A 4 -56.19 31.36 -48.91
N SER A 5 -55.00 31.95 -48.76
CA SER A 5 -53.75 31.24 -48.65
C SER A 5 -53.60 30.67 -47.26
N LYS A 6 -53.49 29.33 -47.11
CA LYS A 6 -53.21 28.65 -45.87
C LYS A 6 -51.70 28.57 -45.68
N PHE A 7 -51.16 29.29 -44.71
CA PHE A 7 -49.78 29.09 -44.19
C PHE A 7 -49.75 27.88 -43.26
N ASN A 8 -49.09 26.80 -43.67
CA ASN A 8 -48.73 25.71 -42.80
C ASN A 8 -47.42 26.03 -42.10
N ALA A 9 -47.45 26.29 -40.80
CA ALA A 9 -46.27 26.38 -39.96
C ALA A 9 -45.82 24.96 -39.57
N VAL A 10 -44.73 24.49 -40.12
CA VAL A 10 -44.06 23.27 -39.69
C VAL A 10 -43.20 23.61 -38.50
N ALA A 11 -43.64 23.24 -37.29
CA ALA A 11 -42.83 23.30 -36.08
C ALA A 11 -41.85 22.11 -36.07
N GLY A 12 -40.60 22.39 -36.43
CA GLY A 12 -39.50 21.41 -36.29
C GLY A 12 -39.16 21.17 -34.84
N ALA A 13 -39.54 20.03 -34.29
CA ALA A 13 -39.07 19.58 -32.98
C ALA A 13 -37.60 19.17 -33.10
N LEU A 14 -36.67 19.97 -32.56
CA LEU A 14 -35.28 19.57 -32.34
C LEU A 14 -35.29 18.49 -31.21
N VAL A 15 -35.19 17.23 -31.58
CA VAL A 15 -34.89 16.16 -30.65
C VAL A 15 -33.39 16.25 -30.34
N LEU A 16 -33.01 16.86 -29.22
CA LEU A 16 -31.66 16.67 -28.65
C LEU A 16 -31.53 15.18 -28.28
N ALA A 17 -30.86 14.43 -29.15
CA ALA A 17 -30.35 13.11 -28.79
C ALA A 17 -29.29 13.30 -27.72
N ALA A 18 -29.65 13.16 -26.45
CA ALA A 18 -28.68 12.98 -25.38
C ALA A 18 -27.98 11.66 -25.66
N THR A 19 -26.78 11.72 -26.24
CA THR A 19 -25.88 10.60 -26.30
C THR A 19 -25.54 10.28 -24.85
N THR A 20 -26.11 9.20 -24.28
CA THR A 20 -25.63 8.61 -23.06
C THR A 20 -24.20 8.09 -23.35
N ALA A 21 -23.20 8.91 -23.08
CA ALA A 21 -21.83 8.41 -23.03
C ALA A 21 -21.85 7.25 -22.02
N GLY A 22 -21.56 6.03 -22.48
CA GLY A 22 -21.45 4.88 -21.61
C GLY A 22 -20.39 5.17 -20.53
N ALA A 23 -20.55 4.61 -19.35
CA ALA A 23 -19.54 4.74 -18.28
C ALA A 23 -18.18 4.23 -18.78
N THR A 24 -17.12 4.97 -18.47
CA THR A 24 -15.74 4.51 -18.69
C THR A 24 -15.40 3.53 -17.58
N GLU A 25 -15.21 2.26 -17.94
CA GLU A 25 -14.73 1.25 -16.98
C GLU A 25 -13.21 1.27 -16.92
N LEU A 26 -12.65 1.53 -15.75
CA LEU A 26 -11.21 1.54 -15.47
C LEU A 26 -10.81 0.28 -14.71
N LYS A 27 -9.66 -0.31 -15.09
CA LYS A 27 -9.11 -1.54 -14.51
C LYS A 27 -8.21 -1.23 -13.33
N LEU A 28 -8.46 -1.85 -12.17
CA LEU A 28 -7.57 -1.83 -11.02
C LEU A 28 -6.91 -3.20 -10.86
N ALA A 29 -5.58 -3.25 -11.03
CA ALA A 29 -4.78 -4.45 -10.87
C ALA A 29 -4.29 -4.61 -9.43
N ASP A 30 -4.47 -5.81 -8.86
CA ASP A 30 -3.92 -6.17 -7.55
C ASP A 30 -3.33 -7.58 -7.56
N PHE A 31 -2.27 -7.78 -6.79
CA PHE A 31 -1.61 -9.07 -6.58
C PHE A 31 -2.22 -9.86 -5.41
N GLN A 32 -2.98 -9.22 -4.54
CA GLN A 32 -3.55 -9.82 -3.35
C GLN A 32 -4.70 -10.78 -3.72
N PRO A 33 -4.92 -11.85 -2.93
CA PRO A 33 -5.99 -12.80 -3.25
C PRO A 33 -7.38 -12.15 -3.20
N PRO A 34 -8.35 -12.65 -3.99
CA PRO A 34 -9.72 -12.09 -4.01
C PRO A 34 -10.43 -12.12 -2.66
N THR A 35 -9.95 -12.95 -1.73
CA THR A 35 -10.48 -13.07 -0.36
C THR A 35 -9.82 -12.10 0.63
N HIS A 36 -8.86 -11.28 0.15
CA HIS A 36 -8.17 -10.32 1.01
C HIS A 36 -9.15 -9.26 1.55
N PHE A 37 -8.97 -8.86 2.80
CA PHE A 37 -9.87 -7.91 3.47
C PHE A 37 -10.00 -6.55 2.77
N VAL A 38 -8.99 -6.12 2.02
CA VAL A 38 -9.00 -4.86 1.28
C VAL A 38 -10.11 -4.79 0.25
N VAL A 39 -10.54 -5.93 -0.31
CA VAL A 39 -11.59 -5.98 -1.34
C VAL A 39 -12.88 -5.36 -0.81
N ASP A 40 -13.38 -5.88 0.30
CA ASP A 40 -14.65 -5.42 0.86
C ASP A 40 -14.53 -4.13 1.67
N LYS A 41 -13.36 -3.91 2.30
CA LYS A 41 -13.19 -2.84 3.28
C LYS A 41 -12.58 -1.56 2.71
N VAL A 42 -11.90 -1.65 1.56
CA VAL A 42 -11.21 -0.51 0.94
C VAL A 42 -11.63 -0.33 -0.51
N TYR A 43 -11.53 -1.38 -1.34
CA TYR A 43 -11.75 -1.22 -2.79
C TYR A 43 -13.20 -1.02 -3.17
N LYS A 44 -14.14 -1.74 -2.56
CA LYS A 44 -15.57 -1.48 -2.80
C LYS A 44 -15.98 -0.06 -2.41
N PRO A 45 -15.64 0.46 -1.21
CA PRO A 45 -15.83 1.87 -0.90
C PRO A 45 -15.17 2.83 -1.92
N PHE A 46 -13.95 2.55 -2.37
CA PHE A 46 -13.28 3.34 -3.40
C PHE A 46 -14.04 3.32 -4.74
N GLN A 47 -14.48 2.13 -5.20
CA GLN A 47 -15.30 1.99 -6.41
C GLN A 47 -16.59 2.81 -6.31
N ASP A 48 -17.29 2.72 -5.17
CA ASP A 48 -18.53 3.43 -4.91
C ASP A 48 -18.32 4.95 -4.87
N ALA A 49 -17.22 5.41 -4.25
CA ALA A 49 -16.87 6.81 -4.19
C ALA A 49 -16.54 7.38 -5.58
N VAL A 50 -15.73 6.67 -6.39
CA VAL A 50 -15.44 7.06 -7.78
C VAL A 50 -16.72 7.11 -8.61
N SER A 51 -17.57 6.09 -8.54
CA SER A 51 -18.83 6.05 -9.29
C SER A 51 -19.76 7.19 -8.88
N SER A 52 -19.94 7.41 -7.58
CA SER A 52 -20.80 8.47 -7.05
C SER A 52 -20.28 9.86 -7.39
N GLY A 53 -19.00 10.13 -7.17
CA GLY A 53 -18.36 11.44 -7.43
C GLY A 53 -18.38 11.82 -8.91
N THR A 54 -18.30 10.83 -9.79
CA THR A 54 -18.37 11.05 -11.24
C THR A 54 -19.81 11.02 -11.79
N GLY A 55 -20.82 10.74 -10.94
CA GLY A 55 -22.23 10.57 -11.38
C GLY A 55 -22.41 9.35 -12.28
N GLY A 56 -21.62 8.30 -12.08
CA GLY A 56 -21.65 7.07 -12.87
C GLY A 56 -20.88 7.14 -14.19
N ALA A 57 -20.20 8.27 -14.48
CA ALA A 57 -19.41 8.40 -15.73
C ALA A 57 -18.13 7.56 -15.70
N VAL A 58 -17.61 7.24 -14.52
CA VAL A 58 -16.43 6.37 -14.33
C VAL A 58 -16.81 5.25 -13.37
N THR A 59 -16.44 4.02 -13.73
CA THR A 59 -16.51 2.85 -12.86
C THR A 59 -15.14 2.19 -12.77
N VAL A 60 -14.88 1.48 -11.67
CA VAL A 60 -13.62 0.76 -11.47
C VAL A 60 -13.91 -0.73 -11.38
N ARG A 61 -13.18 -1.54 -12.15
CA ARG A 61 -13.24 -3.00 -12.09
C ARG A 61 -11.98 -3.56 -11.46
N LEU A 62 -12.16 -4.44 -10.48
CA LEU A 62 -11.05 -5.10 -9.77
C LEU A 62 -10.57 -6.32 -10.54
N TYR A 63 -9.25 -6.45 -10.66
CA TYR A 63 -8.53 -7.62 -11.18
C TYR A 63 -7.56 -8.09 -10.09
N MET A 64 -8.00 -9.08 -9.32
CA MET A 64 -7.33 -9.56 -8.13
C MET A 64 -6.40 -10.74 -8.40
N GLY A 65 -5.51 -11.05 -7.47
CA GLY A 65 -4.67 -12.25 -7.54
C GLY A 65 -3.71 -12.32 -8.71
N GLY A 66 -3.40 -11.18 -9.31
CA GLY A 66 -2.53 -11.11 -10.48
C GLY A 66 -3.20 -11.49 -11.81
N GLU A 67 -4.52 -11.33 -11.95
CA GLU A 67 -5.25 -11.58 -13.21
C GLU A 67 -4.68 -10.81 -14.42
N LEU A 68 -4.15 -9.60 -14.20
CA LEU A 68 -3.49 -8.80 -15.26
C LEU A 68 -1.98 -9.04 -15.35
N GLY A 69 -1.50 -10.11 -14.72
CA GLY A 69 -0.10 -10.53 -14.72
C GLY A 69 0.40 -10.83 -13.30
N PRO A 70 1.30 -11.82 -13.15
CA PRO A 70 1.73 -12.32 -11.85
C PRO A 70 2.61 -11.32 -11.10
N GLY A 71 2.63 -11.50 -9.78
CA GLY A 71 3.54 -10.85 -8.84
C GLY A 71 3.26 -9.39 -8.54
N PRO A 72 3.68 -8.94 -7.35
CA PRO A 72 3.49 -7.56 -6.90
C PRO A 72 4.55 -6.59 -7.44
N VAL A 73 5.73 -7.06 -7.85
CA VAL A 73 6.86 -6.23 -8.30
C VAL A 73 6.51 -5.44 -9.56
N GLU A 74 5.78 -6.07 -10.50
CA GLU A 74 5.43 -5.47 -11.78
C GLU A 74 4.18 -4.56 -11.75
N GLN A 75 3.51 -4.42 -10.61
CA GLN A 75 2.27 -3.66 -10.53
C GLN A 75 2.45 -2.19 -10.91
N TYR A 76 3.52 -1.55 -10.44
CA TYR A 76 3.84 -0.17 -10.81
C TYR A 76 4.01 -0.02 -12.33
N ASN A 77 4.78 -0.91 -12.95
CA ASN A 77 5.00 -0.87 -14.40
C ASN A 77 3.71 -1.12 -15.18
N ARG A 78 2.78 -1.97 -14.68
CA ARG A 78 1.46 -2.15 -15.32
C ARG A 78 0.66 -0.85 -15.42
N ALA A 79 0.73 0.00 -14.39
CA ALA A 79 0.11 1.33 -14.47
C ALA A 79 0.88 2.24 -15.43
N VAL A 80 2.22 2.26 -15.36
CA VAL A 80 3.05 3.07 -16.27
C VAL A 80 2.79 2.72 -17.73
N ASP A 81 2.70 1.44 -18.05
CA ASP A 81 2.58 0.92 -19.42
C ASP A 81 1.11 0.84 -19.91
N GLY A 82 0.14 1.21 -19.07
CA GLY A 82 -1.29 1.21 -19.43
C GLY A 82 -1.91 -0.19 -19.56
N VAL A 83 -1.28 -1.24 -19.01
CA VAL A 83 -1.88 -2.58 -18.91
C VAL A 83 -3.08 -2.56 -17.95
N ALA A 84 -2.95 -1.77 -16.88
CA ALA A 84 -4.01 -1.43 -15.95
C ALA A 84 -4.12 0.09 -15.82
N ASP A 85 -5.36 0.58 -15.62
CA ASP A 85 -5.58 2.01 -15.40
C ASP A 85 -5.17 2.42 -13.98
N PHE A 86 -5.45 1.57 -12.98
CA PHE A 86 -4.94 1.67 -11.61
C PHE A 86 -4.13 0.42 -11.26
N ALA A 87 -3.11 0.60 -10.46
CA ALA A 87 -2.40 -0.52 -9.85
C ALA A 87 -2.11 -0.23 -8.39
N ILE A 88 -2.27 -1.28 -7.57
CA ILE A 88 -1.84 -1.27 -6.18
C ILE A 88 -0.47 -1.92 -6.06
N SER A 89 0.43 -1.31 -5.31
CA SER A 89 1.72 -1.89 -4.95
C SER A 89 2.29 -1.24 -3.69
N LEU A 90 3.50 -1.65 -3.36
CA LEU A 90 4.34 -1.03 -2.35
C LEU A 90 5.50 -0.32 -3.05
N PRO A 91 5.81 0.96 -2.71
CA PRO A 91 7.03 1.63 -3.15
C PRO A 91 8.28 0.78 -2.96
N GLY A 92 8.35 -0.01 -1.89
CA GLY A 92 9.49 -0.90 -1.58
C GLY A 92 9.81 -1.94 -2.66
N TYR A 93 8.83 -2.38 -3.46
CA TYR A 93 9.08 -3.33 -4.55
C TYR A 93 9.75 -2.69 -5.78
N THR A 94 9.68 -1.38 -5.91
CA THR A 94 10.32 -0.61 -6.97
C THR A 94 11.09 0.58 -6.37
N ALA A 95 11.86 0.30 -5.32
CA ALA A 95 12.47 1.27 -4.41
C ALA A 95 13.31 2.37 -5.10
N SER A 96 13.92 2.06 -6.24
CA SER A 96 14.70 3.04 -7.01
C SER A 96 13.86 4.21 -7.55
N ASN A 97 12.53 4.05 -7.66
CA ASN A 97 11.64 5.11 -8.11
C ASN A 97 11.11 5.98 -6.96
N PHE A 98 11.22 5.52 -5.71
CA PHE A 98 10.55 6.10 -4.54
C PHE A 98 11.46 6.29 -3.31
N PRO A 99 12.72 6.75 -3.48
CA PRO A 99 13.64 6.88 -2.35
C PRO A 99 13.15 7.84 -1.27
N LEU A 100 12.44 8.92 -1.63
CA LEU A 100 11.88 9.89 -0.67
C LEU A 100 10.65 9.32 0.04
N THR A 101 9.71 8.71 -0.70
CA THR A 101 8.53 8.06 -0.10
C THR A 101 8.93 6.98 0.91
N LEU A 102 10.00 6.25 0.64
CA LEU A 102 10.52 5.21 1.53
C LEU A 102 11.20 5.75 2.80
N THR A 103 11.41 7.06 2.93
CA THR A 103 11.82 7.62 4.24
C THR A 103 10.73 7.50 5.29
N ALA A 104 9.46 7.50 4.88
CA ALA A 104 8.31 7.25 5.78
C ALA A 104 8.25 5.81 6.32
N GLU A 105 8.96 4.87 5.68
CA GLU A 105 9.05 3.46 6.12
C GLU A 105 9.96 3.28 7.34
N LEU A 106 10.90 4.20 7.55
CA LEU A 106 11.99 4.05 8.53
C LEU A 106 11.48 3.98 9.97
N PRO A 107 12.18 3.21 10.85
CA PRO A 107 11.78 3.09 12.25
C PRO A 107 11.66 4.45 12.95
N GLY A 108 10.54 4.70 13.62
CA GLY A 108 10.32 5.92 14.40
C GLY A 108 10.21 7.22 13.58
N VAL A 109 9.97 7.15 12.27
CA VAL A 109 9.76 8.33 11.42
C VAL A 109 8.30 8.76 11.43
N ILE A 110 7.37 7.83 11.30
CA ILE A 110 5.94 8.14 11.39
C ILE A 110 5.29 7.50 12.60
N ASN A 111 4.23 8.13 13.10
CA ASN A 111 3.32 7.48 14.04
C ASN A 111 2.38 6.55 13.26
N THR A 112 2.14 5.37 13.77
CA THR A 112 1.33 4.35 13.10
C THR A 112 -0.11 4.81 12.84
N GLU A 113 -0.70 5.57 13.78
CA GLU A 113 -2.10 6.02 13.68
C GLU A 113 -2.27 7.27 12.81
N THR A 114 -1.32 8.20 12.88
CA THR A 114 -1.39 9.49 12.17
C THR A 114 -0.55 9.54 10.90
N GLY A 115 0.41 8.64 10.72
CA GLY A 115 1.43 8.73 9.68
C GLY A 115 0.89 8.82 8.25
N THR A 116 -0.28 8.23 7.97
CA THR A 116 -0.93 8.41 6.67
C THR A 116 -1.33 9.86 6.45
N GLU A 117 -1.91 10.52 7.45
CA GLU A 117 -2.29 11.94 7.39
C GLU A 117 -1.05 12.85 7.36
N ASP A 118 -0.01 12.49 8.11
CA ASP A 118 1.25 13.23 8.13
C ASP A 118 1.92 13.19 6.76
N ILE A 119 1.96 12.03 6.08
CA ILE A 119 2.45 11.89 4.71
C ILE A 119 1.63 12.78 3.75
N TRP A 120 0.30 12.75 3.82
CA TRP A 120 -0.54 13.55 2.94
C TRP A 120 -0.43 15.05 3.20
N SER A 121 -0.20 15.47 4.44
CA SER A 121 0.03 16.88 4.79
C SER A 121 1.32 17.45 4.16
N HIS A 122 2.22 16.56 3.77
CA HIS A 122 3.52 16.89 3.17
C HIS A 122 3.72 16.26 1.79
N ILE A 123 2.60 15.91 1.10
CA ILE A 123 2.64 15.13 -0.15
C ILE A 123 3.44 15.82 -1.27
N ASP A 124 3.48 17.13 -1.27
CA ASP A 124 4.24 17.92 -2.25
C ASP A 124 5.76 17.62 -2.20
N LEU A 125 6.28 17.19 -1.05
CA LEU A 125 7.69 16.83 -0.90
C LEU A 125 8.06 15.55 -1.64
N PHE A 126 7.07 14.74 -2.02
CA PHE A 126 7.21 13.45 -2.71
C PHE A 126 6.79 13.52 -4.18
N ALA A 127 6.22 14.65 -4.65
CA ALA A 127 5.52 14.76 -5.93
C ALA A 127 6.36 14.32 -7.14
N ASP A 128 7.65 14.62 -7.14
CA ASP A 128 8.55 14.30 -8.25
C ASP A 128 8.70 12.78 -8.48
N GLU A 129 8.52 11.95 -7.45
CA GLU A 129 8.62 10.50 -7.58
C GLU A 129 7.44 9.91 -8.35
N TYR A 130 6.30 10.60 -8.36
CA TYR A 130 5.07 10.15 -9.02
C TYR A 130 4.85 10.70 -10.43
N ARG A 131 5.84 11.44 -11.01
CA ARG A 131 5.69 12.08 -12.33
C ARG A 131 5.35 11.13 -13.49
N ARG A 132 5.67 9.83 -13.39
CA ARG A 132 5.34 8.83 -14.43
C ARG A 132 3.93 8.28 -14.30
N VAL A 133 3.27 8.47 -13.17
CA VAL A 133 1.92 8.02 -12.86
C VAL A 133 1.17 9.14 -12.15
N GLN A 134 -0.14 9.00 -11.99
CA GLN A 134 -0.90 9.82 -11.06
C GLN A 134 -1.01 9.08 -9.73
N LEU A 135 -0.51 9.68 -8.65
CA LEU A 135 -0.78 9.18 -7.29
C LEU A 135 -2.26 9.41 -6.97
N VAL A 136 -2.95 8.35 -6.59
CA VAL A 136 -4.37 8.36 -6.23
C VAL A 136 -4.56 8.11 -4.74
N SER A 137 -3.85 7.13 -4.19
CA SER A 137 -3.91 6.80 -2.77
C SER A 137 -2.51 6.44 -2.25
N LEU A 138 -2.21 6.82 -1.02
CA LEU A 138 -0.95 6.47 -0.34
C LEU A 138 -1.26 6.32 1.16
N TRP A 139 -0.89 5.18 1.74
CA TRP A 139 -1.09 4.95 3.17
C TRP A 139 0.03 4.11 3.77
N SER A 140 0.21 4.24 5.08
CA SER A 140 1.11 3.40 5.85
C SER A 140 0.41 2.13 6.34
N SER A 141 1.11 1.01 6.30
CA SER A 141 0.64 -0.24 6.92
C SER A 141 0.67 -0.16 8.46
N ALA A 142 0.15 -1.20 9.11
CA ALA A 142 0.52 -1.50 10.48
C ALA A 142 2.04 -1.79 10.57
N PRO A 143 2.66 -1.65 11.76
CA PRO A 143 4.09 -1.93 11.94
C PRO A 143 4.44 -3.36 11.54
N ASN A 144 5.58 -3.51 10.87
CA ASN A 144 6.14 -4.83 10.64
C ASN A 144 6.54 -5.47 11.98
N VAL A 145 6.22 -6.73 12.12
CA VAL A 145 6.62 -7.56 13.24
C VAL A 145 7.49 -8.71 12.73
N LEU A 146 8.10 -9.48 13.60
CA LEU A 146 8.94 -10.59 13.18
C LEU A 146 8.23 -11.93 13.41
N TYR A 147 7.80 -12.57 12.33
CA TYR A 147 7.41 -13.98 12.34
C TYR A 147 8.65 -14.86 12.21
N THR A 148 8.73 -15.91 13.01
CA THR A 148 9.79 -16.91 12.88
C THR A 148 9.22 -18.33 12.94
N ARG A 149 9.85 -19.23 12.14
CA ARG A 149 9.41 -20.61 12.03
C ARG A 149 9.73 -21.43 13.29
N ASP A 150 10.96 -21.35 13.75
CA ASP A 150 11.46 -22.26 14.79
C ASP A 150 12.17 -21.57 15.96
N VAL A 151 12.51 -20.28 15.84
CA VAL A 151 13.29 -19.54 16.84
C VAL A 151 12.41 -18.53 17.56
N ALA A 152 12.33 -18.61 18.88
CA ALA A 152 11.69 -17.61 19.72
C ALA A 152 12.66 -16.41 19.90
N VAL A 153 12.39 -15.30 19.21
CA VAL A 153 13.26 -14.12 19.22
C VAL A 153 12.88 -13.17 20.34
N ARG A 154 13.81 -12.99 21.31
CA ARG A 154 13.67 -12.05 22.44
C ARG A 154 14.80 -11.02 22.49
N SER A 155 15.87 -11.26 21.76
CA SER A 155 17.04 -10.39 21.70
C SER A 155 17.64 -10.37 20.29
N PRO A 156 18.44 -9.35 19.94
CA PRO A 156 19.16 -9.36 18.66
C PRO A 156 20.05 -10.58 18.45
N ALA A 157 20.56 -11.19 19.54
CA ALA A 157 21.38 -12.39 19.46
C ALA A 157 20.60 -13.60 18.87
N ASP A 158 19.27 -13.66 19.07
CA ASP A 158 18.43 -14.70 18.55
C ASP A 158 18.15 -14.57 17.03
N VAL A 159 18.40 -13.37 16.46
CA VAL A 159 18.25 -13.08 15.04
C VAL A 159 19.51 -13.46 14.23
N GLN A 160 20.64 -13.66 14.94
CA GLN A 160 21.93 -13.91 14.31
C GLN A 160 21.90 -15.06 13.30
N GLY A 161 22.23 -14.73 12.05
CA GLY A 161 22.33 -15.72 10.96
C GLY A 161 21.00 -16.24 10.42
N LEU A 162 19.84 -15.81 10.95
CA LEU A 162 18.53 -16.17 10.40
C LEU A 162 18.31 -15.49 9.04
N ASN A 163 17.78 -16.23 8.09
CA ASN A 163 17.31 -15.70 6.83
C ASN A 163 15.91 -15.12 7.01
N ILE A 164 15.83 -13.79 7.08
CA ILE A 164 14.57 -13.07 7.34
C ILE A 164 14.09 -12.38 6.08
N ARG A 165 12.89 -12.74 5.61
CA ARG A 165 12.26 -12.05 4.49
C ARG A 165 11.96 -10.60 4.85
N VAL A 166 12.24 -9.71 3.92
CA VAL A 166 11.95 -8.28 4.05
C VAL A 166 11.18 -7.75 2.82
N PRO A 167 10.26 -6.77 3.02
CA PRO A 167 9.50 -6.16 1.93
C PRO A 167 10.30 -5.13 1.14
N SER A 168 11.37 -4.59 1.73
CA SER A 168 12.12 -3.47 1.19
C SER A 168 13.60 -3.51 1.62
N ARG A 169 14.40 -2.63 0.99
CA ARG A 169 15.78 -2.42 1.40
C ARG A 169 15.89 -1.87 2.84
N ASN A 170 15.01 -0.93 3.22
CA ASN A 170 15.07 -0.31 4.54
C ASN A 170 14.78 -1.31 5.66
N ALA A 171 13.76 -2.19 5.47
CA ALA A 171 13.53 -3.30 6.39
C ALA A 171 14.72 -4.29 6.40
N GLY A 172 15.42 -4.44 5.26
CA GLY A 172 16.65 -5.22 5.18
C GLY A 172 17.77 -4.65 6.04
N LEU A 173 17.97 -3.33 6.02
CA LEU A 173 18.96 -2.67 6.89
C LEU A 173 18.66 -2.89 8.37
N GLN A 174 17.39 -2.96 8.75
CA GLN A 174 17.00 -3.25 10.13
C GLN A 174 17.36 -4.69 10.53
N VAL A 175 17.07 -5.67 9.68
CA VAL A 175 17.44 -7.07 9.91
C VAL A 175 18.96 -7.25 9.97
N GLU A 176 19.72 -6.60 9.06
CA GLU A 176 21.19 -6.60 9.09
C GLU A 176 21.75 -6.02 10.40
N ALA A 177 21.18 -4.90 10.86
CA ALA A 177 21.60 -4.28 12.11
C ALA A 177 21.41 -5.20 13.31
N TRP A 178 20.40 -6.08 13.28
CA TRP A 178 20.17 -7.11 14.31
C TRP A 178 21.04 -8.35 14.14
N GLY A 179 21.81 -8.48 13.05
CA GLY A 179 22.69 -9.61 12.77
C GLY A 179 22.06 -10.73 11.94
N GLY A 180 20.87 -10.53 11.41
CA GLY A 180 20.21 -11.45 10.48
C GLY A 180 20.62 -11.24 9.03
N ASN A 181 20.22 -12.17 8.17
CA ASN A 181 20.42 -12.11 6.73
C ASN A 181 19.08 -11.70 6.06
N PRO A 182 18.95 -10.48 5.53
CA PRO A 182 17.72 -10.07 4.85
C PRO A 182 17.58 -10.77 3.50
N VAL A 183 16.38 -11.28 3.23
CA VAL A 183 16.02 -11.90 1.96
C VAL A 183 14.88 -11.10 1.35
N SER A 184 15.18 -10.31 0.33
CA SER A 184 14.16 -9.54 -0.39
C SER A 184 13.32 -10.47 -1.25
N MET A 185 12.02 -10.57 -0.98
CA MET A 185 11.08 -11.33 -1.80
C MET A 185 9.64 -10.80 -1.69
N PRO A 186 8.82 -11.04 -2.75
CA PRO A 186 7.40 -10.71 -2.72
C PRO A 186 6.63 -11.42 -1.60
N VAL A 187 5.57 -10.78 -1.09
CA VAL A 187 4.73 -11.37 -0.04
C VAL A 187 4.11 -12.71 -0.44
N THR A 188 3.79 -12.88 -1.71
CA THR A 188 3.18 -14.10 -2.27
C THR A 188 4.08 -15.34 -2.18
N GLU A 189 5.37 -15.17 -1.93
CA GLU A 189 6.35 -16.27 -1.84
C GLU A 189 6.65 -16.69 -0.39
N ILE A 190 6.30 -15.85 0.62
CA ILE A 190 6.68 -16.04 2.02
C ILE A 190 6.21 -17.40 2.56
N TYR A 191 4.94 -17.76 2.33
CA TYR A 191 4.37 -19.01 2.86
C TYR A 191 5.20 -20.22 2.45
N ASN A 192 5.45 -20.37 1.15
CA ASN A 192 6.22 -21.50 0.62
C ASN A 192 7.69 -21.46 1.06
N ALA A 193 8.29 -20.27 1.10
CA ALA A 193 9.69 -20.12 1.51
C ALA A 193 9.88 -20.47 3.00
N MET A 194 8.95 -20.08 3.88
CA MET A 194 8.96 -20.51 5.30
C MET A 194 8.67 -21.99 5.44
N GLN A 195 7.66 -22.53 4.74
CA GLN A 195 7.29 -23.94 4.82
C GLN A 195 8.45 -24.85 4.42
N THR A 196 9.19 -24.49 3.38
CA THR A 196 10.32 -25.26 2.87
C THR A 196 11.66 -24.98 3.57
N GLY A 197 11.72 -23.96 4.42
CA GLY A 197 12.93 -23.58 5.15
C GLY A 197 13.94 -22.78 4.32
N VAL A 198 13.52 -22.17 3.23
CA VAL A 198 14.34 -21.19 2.47
C VAL A 198 14.57 -19.93 3.29
N ILE A 199 13.57 -19.52 4.08
CA ILE A 199 13.68 -18.46 5.07
C ILE A 199 13.28 -18.98 6.45
N ASP A 200 13.88 -18.41 7.49
CA ASP A 200 13.62 -18.72 8.90
C ASP A 200 12.54 -17.83 9.49
N GLY A 201 12.27 -16.67 8.88
CA GLY A 201 11.27 -15.73 9.33
C GLY A 201 10.92 -14.67 8.30
N ALA A 202 10.02 -13.76 8.67
CA ALA A 202 9.58 -12.66 7.81
C ALA A 202 9.23 -11.41 8.63
N MET A 203 9.70 -10.25 8.16
CA MET A 203 9.21 -8.94 8.57
C MET A 203 7.98 -8.58 7.74
N ILE A 204 6.84 -8.45 8.41
CA ILE A 204 5.53 -8.11 7.83
C ILE A 204 4.55 -7.81 8.97
N ASP A 205 3.51 -7.02 8.72
CA ASP A 205 2.46 -6.77 9.70
C ASP A 205 1.55 -7.99 9.95
N THR A 206 0.81 -7.96 11.04
CA THR A 206 0.02 -9.11 11.51
C THR A 206 -1.26 -9.39 10.73
N THR A 207 -1.61 -8.56 9.74
CA THR A 207 -2.68 -8.91 8.78
C THR A 207 -2.32 -10.19 8.02
N ALA A 208 -1.03 -10.46 7.84
CA ALA A 208 -0.50 -11.62 7.15
C ALA A 208 -0.78 -12.96 7.85
N THR A 209 -1.10 -12.95 9.16
CA THR A 209 -1.46 -14.17 9.90
C THR A 209 -2.51 -14.97 9.15
N ARG A 210 -3.60 -14.32 8.71
CA ARG A 210 -4.69 -14.93 7.96
C ARG A 210 -4.60 -14.68 6.46
N ALA A 211 -4.32 -13.44 6.04
CA ALA A 211 -4.38 -13.04 4.64
C ALA A 211 -3.37 -13.83 3.76
N PHE A 212 -2.19 -14.12 4.31
CA PHE A 212 -1.14 -14.91 3.66
C PHE A 212 -0.81 -16.21 4.40
N ARG A 213 -1.70 -16.62 5.34
CA ARG A 213 -1.64 -17.89 6.07
C ARG A 213 -0.35 -18.09 6.88
N LEU A 214 0.31 -17.02 7.29
CA LEU A 214 1.59 -17.15 8.01
C LEU A 214 1.45 -17.81 9.38
N GLY A 215 0.26 -17.76 10.01
CA GLY A 215 -0.01 -18.51 11.23
C GLY A 215 0.07 -20.03 11.10
N GLU A 216 0.11 -20.58 9.88
CA GLU A 216 0.26 -22.02 9.64
C GLU A 216 1.72 -22.47 9.55
N VAL A 217 2.65 -21.56 9.25
CA VAL A 217 4.07 -21.87 8.96
C VAL A 217 5.04 -21.23 9.96
N ALA A 218 4.61 -20.21 10.72
CA ALA A 218 5.37 -19.61 11.81
C ALA A 218 4.92 -20.20 13.15
N LYS A 219 5.86 -20.35 14.08
CA LYS A 219 5.57 -20.76 15.48
C LYS A 219 5.68 -19.61 16.47
N HIS A 220 6.42 -18.56 16.13
CA HIS A 220 6.65 -17.42 17.00
C HIS A 220 6.38 -16.11 16.28
N LEU A 221 5.88 -15.14 17.02
CA LEU A 221 5.59 -13.78 16.59
C LEU A 221 6.17 -12.81 17.62
N THR A 222 7.21 -12.07 17.25
CA THR A 222 7.85 -11.09 18.13
C THR A 222 7.42 -9.68 17.76
N LEU A 223 6.98 -8.91 18.75
CA LEU A 223 6.55 -7.51 18.63
C LEU A 223 7.05 -6.69 19.84
N GLY A 224 7.07 -5.36 19.65
CA GLY A 224 7.44 -4.39 20.69
C GLY A 224 8.71 -3.59 20.41
N PHE A 225 9.46 -3.90 19.35
CA PHE A 225 10.56 -3.05 18.86
C PHE A 225 10.04 -1.94 17.93
N ASP A 226 10.83 -0.88 17.73
CA ASP A 226 10.56 0.15 16.74
C ASP A 226 10.76 -0.47 15.35
N ALA A 227 9.65 -0.69 14.69
CA ALA A 227 9.61 -1.39 13.42
C ALA A 227 9.55 -0.44 12.24
N THR A 228 10.02 -0.90 11.07
CA THR A 228 9.58 -0.35 9.81
C THR A 228 8.07 -0.58 9.64
N ASN A 229 7.43 0.27 8.86
CA ASN A 229 6.11 0.01 8.28
C ASN A 229 6.26 -0.20 6.79
N SER A 230 5.17 -0.45 6.07
CA SER A 230 5.22 -0.55 4.62
C SER A 230 4.23 0.44 4.01
N PRO A 231 4.71 1.47 3.30
CA PRO A 231 3.83 2.30 2.48
C PRO A 231 3.17 1.47 1.38
N PHE A 232 1.90 1.72 1.14
CA PHE A 232 1.13 1.20 0.00
C PHE A 232 0.62 2.37 -0.82
N PHE A 233 0.51 2.19 -2.12
CA PHE A 233 -0.13 3.17 -3.00
C PHE A 233 -1.15 2.54 -3.94
N ILE A 234 -2.12 3.36 -4.38
CA ILE A 234 -2.84 3.18 -5.63
C ILE A 234 -2.32 4.28 -6.57
N VAL A 235 -1.72 3.86 -7.68
CA VAL A 235 -1.30 4.76 -8.74
C VAL A 235 -2.14 4.54 -9.99
N MET A 236 -2.32 5.59 -10.80
CA MET A 236 -3.09 5.55 -12.02
C MET A 236 -2.20 5.88 -13.22
N ASN A 237 -2.45 5.23 -14.35
CA ASN A 237 -1.82 5.56 -15.62
C ASN A 237 -2.11 7.02 -15.99
N ARG A 238 -1.09 7.75 -16.43
CA ARG A 238 -1.22 9.18 -16.71
C ARG A 238 -2.15 9.49 -17.87
N ASP A 239 -2.12 8.67 -18.92
CA ASP A 239 -2.97 8.89 -20.10
C ASP A 239 -4.43 8.58 -19.77
N ALA A 240 -4.68 7.50 -19.00
CA ALA A 240 -6.01 7.17 -18.50
C ALA A 240 -6.56 8.28 -17.60
N PHE A 241 -5.74 8.83 -16.70
CA PHE A 241 -6.13 9.97 -15.85
C PHE A 241 -6.37 11.23 -16.69
N GLY A 242 -5.46 11.58 -17.60
CA GLY A 242 -5.57 12.74 -18.49
C GLY A 242 -6.74 12.68 -19.47
N GLY A 243 -7.22 11.47 -19.78
CA GLY A 243 -8.43 11.25 -20.59
C GLY A 243 -9.74 11.52 -19.86
N LEU A 244 -9.73 11.68 -18.54
CA LEU A 244 -10.90 12.06 -17.76
C LEU A 244 -11.14 13.57 -17.82
N SER A 245 -12.40 14.00 -17.70
CA SER A 245 -12.69 15.42 -17.48
C SER A 245 -12.14 15.90 -16.12
N ASP A 246 -11.86 17.20 -16.00
CA ASP A 246 -11.35 17.82 -14.76
C ASP A 246 -12.21 17.47 -13.55
N LYS A 247 -13.54 17.46 -13.71
CA LYS A 247 -14.48 17.05 -12.67
C LYS A 247 -14.27 15.58 -12.25
N ASN A 248 -14.09 14.69 -13.22
CA ASN A 248 -13.90 13.26 -12.94
C ASN A 248 -12.50 12.98 -12.35
N GLN A 249 -11.47 13.71 -12.78
CA GLN A 249 -10.14 13.68 -12.18
C GLN A 249 -10.20 14.07 -10.71
N ALA A 250 -10.87 15.18 -10.37
CA ALA A 250 -11.04 15.63 -9.01
C ALA A 250 -11.77 14.57 -8.15
N ALA A 251 -12.85 13.97 -8.66
CA ALA A 251 -13.59 12.91 -7.96
C ALA A 251 -12.74 11.65 -7.71
N VAL A 252 -11.90 11.25 -8.67
CA VAL A 252 -10.97 10.11 -8.50
C VAL A 252 -9.93 10.40 -7.42
N LEU A 253 -9.37 11.61 -7.39
CA LEU A 253 -8.38 11.99 -6.38
C LEU A 253 -9.00 12.10 -4.98
N GLU A 254 -10.21 12.64 -4.87
CA GLU A 254 -10.95 12.70 -3.60
C GLU A 254 -11.24 11.29 -3.07
N ALA A 255 -11.80 10.41 -3.91
CA ALA A 255 -12.03 9.01 -3.56
C ALA A 255 -10.73 8.29 -3.14
N GLY A 256 -9.62 8.56 -3.81
CA GLY A 256 -8.31 8.01 -3.47
C GLY A 256 -7.77 8.52 -2.14
N ARG A 257 -8.00 9.80 -1.84
CA ARG A 257 -7.62 10.39 -0.55
C ARG A 257 -8.40 9.76 0.61
N GLU A 258 -9.71 9.59 0.45
CA GLU A 258 -10.55 8.89 1.42
C GLU A 258 -10.13 7.42 1.59
N ALA A 259 -9.81 6.74 0.48
CA ALA A 259 -9.33 5.36 0.49
C ALA A 259 -8.01 5.23 1.26
N SER A 260 -7.13 6.23 1.27
CA SER A 260 -5.88 6.21 2.03
C SER A 260 -6.13 6.12 3.55
N THR A 261 -6.98 6.99 4.07
CA THR A 261 -7.36 6.99 5.49
C THR A 261 -8.08 5.69 5.87
N LEU A 262 -9.04 5.25 5.02
CA LEU A 262 -9.79 4.02 5.25
C LEU A 262 -8.89 2.77 5.23
N ALA A 263 -7.91 2.72 4.31
CA ALA A 263 -6.97 1.62 4.18
C ALA A 263 -6.06 1.52 5.41
N ASN A 264 -5.46 2.62 5.85
CA ASN A 264 -4.64 2.65 7.08
C ASN A 264 -5.44 2.18 8.29
N GLN A 265 -6.60 2.80 8.59
CA GLN A 265 -7.44 2.43 9.73
C GLN A 265 -7.92 0.98 9.67
N THR A 266 -8.23 0.48 8.47
CA THR A 266 -8.65 -0.91 8.29
C THR A 266 -7.50 -1.87 8.55
N GLN A 267 -6.31 -1.55 8.03
CA GLN A 267 -5.12 -2.39 8.21
C GLN A 267 -4.70 -2.47 9.68
N LEU A 268 -4.75 -1.35 10.41
CA LEU A 268 -4.49 -1.33 11.86
C LEU A 268 -5.46 -2.25 12.62
N ARG A 269 -6.78 -2.12 12.38
CA ARG A 269 -7.79 -2.98 13.03
C ARG A 269 -7.63 -4.46 12.69
N VAL A 270 -7.31 -4.77 11.43
CA VAL A 270 -7.10 -6.16 11.01
C VAL A 270 -5.82 -6.72 11.61
N ALA A 271 -4.77 -5.89 11.75
CA ALA A 271 -3.51 -6.28 12.36
C ALA A 271 -3.69 -6.63 13.85
N GLU A 272 -4.49 -5.86 14.61
CA GLU A 272 -4.84 -6.21 16.01
C GLU A 272 -5.47 -7.61 16.08
N GLY A 273 -6.44 -7.89 15.20
CA GLY A 273 -7.06 -9.22 15.09
C GLY A 273 -6.08 -10.31 14.63
N GLY A 274 -5.02 -9.95 13.93
CA GLY A 274 -4.00 -10.88 13.44
C GLY A 274 -3.14 -11.47 14.55
N VAL A 275 -2.83 -10.69 15.59
CA VAL A 275 -2.12 -11.18 16.79
C VAL A 275 -2.96 -12.23 17.53
N ALA A 276 -4.22 -11.91 17.82
CA ALA A 276 -5.13 -12.84 18.47
C ALA A 276 -5.32 -14.13 17.67
N ALA A 277 -5.46 -13.99 16.33
CA ALA A 277 -5.56 -15.14 15.45
C ALA A 277 -4.32 -16.03 15.49
N PHE A 278 -3.12 -15.45 15.62
CA PHE A 278 -1.89 -16.22 15.73
C PHE A 278 -1.85 -17.06 17.02
N GLU A 279 -2.27 -16.47 18.16
CA GLU A 279 -2.41 -17.18 19.44
C GLU A 279 -3.46 -18.31 19.36
N GLU A 280 -4.63 -18.04 18.74
CA GLU A 280 -5.69 -19.05 18.52
C GLU A 280 -5.22 -20.23 17.65
N MET A 281 -4.31 -20.00 16.72
CA MET A 281 -3.70 -21.03 15.88
C MET A 281 -2.58 -21.81 16.59
N GLY A 282 -2.28 -21.49 17.85
CA GLY A 282 -1.27 -22.16 18.67
C GLY A 282 0.14 -21.56 18.55
N GLY A 283 0.29 -20.39 17.92
CA GLY A 283 1.55 -19.67 17.84
C GLY A 283 1.91 -18.98 19.17
N GLU A 284 3.18 -18.86 19.49
CA GLU A 284 3.69 -18.11 20.63
C GLU A 284 3.86 -16.63 20.26
N VAL A 285 3.14 -15.74 20.95
CA VAL A 285 3.32 -14.29 20.81
C VAL A 285 4.30 -13.79 21.87
N ILE A 286 5.42 -13.27 21.41
CA ILE A 286 6.50 -12.70 22.23
C ILE A 286 6.35 -11.19 22.21
N ARG A 287 5.89 -10.64 23.33
CA ARG A 287 5.85 -9.20 23.56
C ARG A 287 7.10 -8.79 24.31
N LEU A 288 8.01 -8.11 23.61
CA LEU A 288 9.27 -7.66 24.22
C LEU A 288 8.98 -6.71 25.39
N THR A 289 9.74 -6.88 26.46
CA THR A 289 9.83 -5.89 27.54
C THR A 289 10.49 -4.61 27.04
N GLY A 290 10.38 -3.51 27.77
CA GLY A 290 11.06 -2.26 27.40
C GLY A 290 12.58 -2.40 27.27
N GLU A 291 13.21 -3.26 28.08
CA GLU A 291 14.66 -3.53 28.00
C GLU A 291 15.01 -4.36 26.77
N GLU A 292 14.25 -5.43 26.49
CA GLU A 292 14.42 -6.24 25.27
C GLU A 292 14.22 -5.40 24.01
N ALA A 293 13.16 -4.59 23.95
CA ALA A 293 12.89 -3.68 22.83
C ALA A 293 14.01 -2.65 22.64
N ALA A 294 14.52 -2.07 23.74
CA ALA A 294 15.60 -1.08 23.67
C ALA A 294 16.88 -1.64 23.03
N ALA A 295 17.17 -2.93 23.19
CA ALA A 295 18.31 -3.58 22.55
C ALA A 295 18.18 -3.61 21.02
N PHE A 296 17.00 -3.89 20.49
CA PHE A 296 16.69 -3.83 19.05
C PHE A 296 16.72 -2.38 18.53
N ASN A 297 16.09 -1.47 19.28
CA ASN A 297 15.93 -0.07 18.88
C ASN A 297 17.29 0.65 18.81
N ALA A 298 18.19 0.36 19.74
CA ALA A 298 19.55 0.92 19.72
C ALA A 298 20.33 0.54 18.46
N LEU A 299 20.13 -0.68 17.94
CA LEU A 299 20.74 -1.13 16.70
C LEU A 299 20.08 -0.52 15.45
N SER A 300 18.77 -0.25 15.53
CA SER A 300 17.99 0.31 14.42
C SER A 300 18.12 1.83 14.28
N ALA A 301 18.37 2.55 15.38
CA ALA A 301 18.38 4.01 15.41
C ALA A 301 19.31 4.67 14.35
N PRO A 302 20.55 4.17 14.10
CA PRO A 302 21.45 4.77 13.10
C PRO A 302 20.96 4.63 11.65
N ILE A 303 19.96 3.78 11.38
CA ILE A 303 19.49 3.51 10.01
C ILE A 303 18.86 4.76 9.39
N VAL A 304 18.15 5.56 10.18
CA VAL A 304 17.49 6.78 9.71
C VAL A 304 18.52 7.74 9.12
N ASP A 305 19.57 8.07 9.89
CA ASP A 305 20.62 8.99 9.44
C ASP A 305 21.37 8.43 8.23
N LYS A 306 21.65 7.13 8.22
CA LYS A 306 22.28 6.44 7.09
C LYS A 306 21.46 6.59 5.82
N VAL A 307 20.15 6.29 5.87
CA VAL A 307 19.29 6.36 4.71
C VAL A 307 19.08 7.79 4.25
N VAL A 308 18.89 8.73 5.17
CA VAL A 308 18.80 10.18 4.86
C VAL A 308 20.06 10.67 4.14
N ALA A 309 21.24 10.27 4.60
CA ALA A 309 22.50 10.65 3.95
C ALA A 309 22.66 10.02 2.56
N GLU A 310 22.22 8.78 2.36
CA GLU A 310 22.28 8.06 1.08
C GLU A 310 21.28 8.62 0.06
N VAL A 311 20.07 8.94 0.48
CA VAL A 311 19.01 9.49 -0.39
C VAL A 311 19.35 10.94 -0.77
N GLY A 312 19.81 11.72 0.19
CA GLY A 312 20.15 13.13 -0.03
C GLY A 312 18.95 14.00 -0.36
N GLY A 313 19.17 15.09 -1.11
CA GLY A 313 18.10 16.01 -1.48
C GLY A 313 17.36 16.56 -0.25
N ASN A 314 16.02 16.48 -0.27
CA ASN A 314 15.15 16.92 0.81
C ASN A 314 14.77 15.80 1.80
N ALA A 315 15.46 14.65 1.78
CA ALA A 315 15.13 13.50 2.65
C ALA A 315 15.15 13.88 4.16
N ALA A 316 16.13 14.70 4.57
CA ALA A 316 16.22 15.17 5.96
C ALA A 316 15.02 16.05 6.36
N ASP A 317 14.56 16.91 5.47
CA ASP A 317 13.41 17.80 5.73
C ASP A 317 12.12 16.99 5.78
N ILE A 318 12.01 15.97 4.93
CA ILE A 318 10.87 15.02 4.95
C ILE A 318 10.82 14.30 6.30
N VAL A 319 11.92 13.71 6.74
CA VAL A 319 11.96 12.96 8.01
C VAL A 319 11.58 13.88 9.19
N LYS A 320 12.07 15.11 9.23
CA LYS A 320 11.68 16.09 10.25
C LYS A 320 10.20 16.41 10.19
N ALA A 321 9.69 16.71 8.99
CA ALA A 321 8.28 17.04 8.79
C ALA A 321 7.37 15.88 9.25
N LEU A 322 7.72 14.63 8.90
CA LEU A 322 6.94 13.44 9.29
C LEU A 322 7.03 13.13 10.79
N ARG A 323 8.08 13.60 11.49
CA ARG A 323 8.21 13.51 12.96
C ARG A 323 7.53 14.66 13.69
N GLY A 324 7.07 15.69 12.97
CA GLY A 324 6.52 16.91 13.56
C GLY A 324 7.57 17.81 14.22
N GLU A 325 8.81 17.80 13.70
CA GLU A 325 9.98 18.56 14.20
C GLU A 325 10.16 19.91 13.44
#